data_b51f0ec90a036942579739a3fc9a2739
#
_entry.id   b51f0ec90a036942579739a3fc9a2739
#
_cell.length_a   1.000
_cell.length_b   1.000
_cell.length_c   1.000
_cell.angle_alpha   90.00
_cell.angle_beta   90.00
_cell.angle_gamma   90.00
#
_symmetry.space_group_name_H-M   'P 1'
#
loop_
_entity.id
_entity.type
_entity.pdbx_description
1 polymer ?
#
loop_
_entity_poly.entity_id
_entity_poly.type
_entity_poly.pdbx_seq_one_letter_code
_entity_poly.pdbx_strand_id
1 'polypeptide(L)'
;MEKQNASLDASFWINAYNGEIVHLVPDYFRLFACGVVAEEIRYPLDVLGLSAAGPLLFNEWCRAGIITLQDPQTPVDWFQRGENAAIALAIEQGYFLLIDDANPYHMARSKGLKVVGTMDFAVLLYDHGRLSYDAALAAIQGARASKKQKRDAIVALETLIRRKEGRDVG
;
A
#
# COMPACT_ATOMS: atom_id res chain seq x y z
N MET A 1 -5.57 1.27 18.68
CA MET A 1 -4.17 1.14 18.21
C MET A 1 -3.72 2.48 17.65
N GLU A 2 -2.54 2.95 18.00
CA GLU A 2 -2.03 4.22 17.46
C GLU A 2 -1.67 4.04 15.99
N LYS A 3 -2.17 4.97 15.14
CA LYS A 3 -1.91 4.93 13.70
C LYS A 3 -0.44 5.26 13.43
N GLN A 4 0.19 4.45 12.58
CA GLN A 4 1.56 4.67 12.15
C GLN A 4 1.60 5.66 10.97
N ASN A 5 2.65 6.47 10.88
CA ASN A 5 2.87 7.32 9.71
C ASN A 5 3.38 6.47 8.55
N ALA A 6 2.89 6.71 7.35
CA ALA A 6 3.27 5.95 6.17
C ALA A 6 3.43 6.84 4.93
N SER A 7 4.53 6.65 4.21
CA SER A 7 4.78 7.20 2.88
C SER A 7 4.11 6.29 1.85
N LEU A 8 3.25 6.88 1.02
CA LEU A 8 2.43 6.19 0.03
C LEU A 8 3.07 6.29 -1.36
N ASP A 9 3.22 5.14 -2.03
CA ASP A 9 3.55 5.07 -3.45
C ASP A 9 2.31 4.82 -4.31
N ALA A 10 2.39 5.22 -5.59
CA ALA A 10 1.28 5.08 -6.54
C ALA A 10 0.88 3.61 -6.78
N SER A 11 1.85 2.68 -6.79
CA SER A 11 1.58 1.25 -6.99
C SER A 11 0.70 0.67 -5.90
N PHE A 12 0.96 1.00 -4.64
CA PHE A 12 0.11 0.59 -3.53
C PHE A 12 -1.30 1.19 -3.62
N TRP A 13 -1.40 2.51 -3.91
CA TRP A 13 -2.70 3.16 -4.06
C TRP A 13 -3.58 2.48 -5.10
N ILE A 14 -3.02 2.23 -6.29
CA ILE A 14 -3.74 1.62 -7.41
C ILE A 14 -4.21 0.20 -7.05
N ASN A 15 -3.34 -0.61 -6.47
CA ASN A 15 -3.68 -1.98 -6.09
C ASN A 15 -4.68 -2.04 -4.92
N ALA A 16 -4.50 -1.21 -3.90
CA ALA A 16 -5.41 -1.15 -2.76
C ALA A 16 -6.82 -0.67 -3.18
N TYR A 17 -6.87 0.30 -4.11
CA TYR A 17 -8.13 0.74 -4.69
C TYR A 17 -8.82 -0.37 -5.49
N ASN A 18 -8.09 -1.02 -6.40
CA ASN A 18 -8.62 -2.10 -7.23
C ASN A 18 -9.00 -3.35 -6.40
N GLY A 19 -8.32 -3.58 -5.28
CA GLY A 19 -8.63 -4.64 -4.33
C GLY A 19 -9.73 -4.29 -3.33
N GLU A 20 -10.37 -3.11 -3.46
CA GLU A 20 -11.45 -2.62 -2.58
C GLU A 20 -11.09 -2.52 -1.09
N ILE A 21 -9.78 -2.44 -0.78
CA ILE A 21 -9.27 -2.35 0.61
C ILE A 21 -8.71 -0.97 0.95
N VAL A 22 -8.65 -0.05 0.00
CA VAL A 22 -8.09 1.28 0.19
C VAL A 22 -8.76 2.04 1.35
N HIS A 23 -10.08 1.89 1.51
CA HIS A 23 -10.85 2.57 2.57
C HIS A 23 -10.46 2.14 3.99
N LEU A 24 -9.80 1.01 4.16
CA LEU A 24 -9.33 0.50 5.44
C LEU A 24 -7.92 1.00 5.80
N VAL A 25 -7.17 1.56 4.82
CA VAL A 25 -5.80 2.03 5.02
C VAL A 25 -5.71 3.15 6.08
N PRO A 26 -6.61 4.16 6.09
CA PRO A 26 -6.58 5.22 7.10
C PRO A 26 -6.88 4.76 8.53
N ASP A 27 -7.41 3.56 8.73
CA ASP A 27 -7.61 3.02 10.07
C ASP A 27 -6.28 2.63 10.74
N TYR A 28 -5.26 2.31 9.93
CA TYR A 28 -3.94 1.83 10.36
C TYR A 28 -2.86 2.90 10.22
N PHE A 29 -2.97 3.76 9.20
CA PHE A 29 -1.92 4.69 8.83
C PHE A 29 -2.42 6.14 8.75
N ARG A 30 -1.54 7.07 9.15
CA ARG A 30 -1.59 8.47 8.71
C ARG A 30 -0.80 8.55 7.41
N LEU A 31 -1.45 8.98 6.33
CA LEU A 31 -0.90 8.87 4.98
C LEU A 31 -0.19 10.15 4.56
N PHE A 32 0.99 9.97 4.01
CA PHE A 32 1.80 11.02 3.40
C PHE A 32 2.14 10.60 1.96
N ALA A 33 2.01 11.51 1.00
CA ALA A 33 2.36 11.27 -0.38
C ALA A 33 3.24 12.42 -0.91
N CYS A 34 4.26 12.08 -1.71
CA CYS A 34 5.07 13.09 -2.38
C CYS A 34 4.33 13.71 -3.56
N GLY A 35 4.66 14.95 -3.90
CA GLY A 35 4.04 15.65 -5.03
C GLY A 35 4.13 14.86 -6.33
N VAL A 36 5.27 14.26 -6.64
CA VAL A 36 5.44 13.43 -7.83
C VAL A 36 4.56 12.17 -7.81
N VAL A 37 4.37 11.53 -6.66
CA VAL A 37 3.45 10.39 -6.51
C VAL A 37 2.01 10.84 -6.74
N ALA A 38 1.63 12.01 -6.23
CA ALA A 38 0.33 12.59 -6.48
C ALA A 38 0.09 12.88 -7.96
N GLU A 39 1.11 13.36 -8.68
CA GLU A 39 1.06 13.55 -10.14
C GLU A 39 0.83 12.23 -10.87
N GLU A 40 1.54 11.17 -10.50
CA GLU A 40 1.38 9.83 -11.09
C GLU A 40 -0.03 9.26 -10.87
N ILE A 41 -0.56 9.37 -9.66
CA ILE A 41 -1.93 8.91 -9.36
C ILE A 41 -2.97 9.70 -10.15
N ARG A 42 -2.77 11.01 -10.31
CA ARG A 42 -3.69 11.92 -10.99
C ARG A 42 -3.55 11.89 -12.52
N TYR A 43 -2.50 11.33 -13.06
CA TYR A 43 -2.19 11.34 -14.48
C TYR A 43 -3.38 10.98 -15.38
N PRO A 44 -4.20 9.95 -15.09
CA PRO A 44 -5.37 9.64 -15.89
C PRO A 44 -6.40 10.77 -15.98
N LEU A 45 -6.57 11.56 -14.91
CA LEU A 45 -7.47 12.72 -14.90
C LEU A 45 -6.83 13.94 -15.57
N ASP A 46 -5.62 14.31 -15.11
CA ASP A 46 -5.01 15.60 -15.42
C ASP A 46 -4.44 15.65 -16.84
N VAL A 47 -3.94 14.53 -17.35
CA VAL A 47 -3.26 14.45 -18.65
C VAL A 47 -4.12 13.78 -19.71
N LEU A 48 -4.81 12.70 -19.39
CA LEU A 48 -5.61 11.95 -20.35
C LEU A 48 -7.08 12.37 -20.38
N GLY A 49 -7.53 13.23 -19.47
CA GLY A 49 -8.91 13.65 -19.35
C GLY A 49 -9.89 12.51 -19.03
N LEU A 50 -9.40 11.41 -18.48
CA LEU A 50 -10.20 10.23 -18.15
C LEU A 50 -10.82 10.39 -16.76
N SER A 51 -12.15 10.16 -16.67
CA SER A 51 -12.82 10.05 -15.37
C SER A 51 -12.49 8.69 -14.77
N ALA A 52 -11.63 8.69 -13.73
CA ALA A 52 -11.22 7.49 -13.03
C ALA A 52 -11.46 7.66 -11.52
N ALA A 53 -12.17 6.69 -10.92
CA ALA A 53 -12.63 6.80 -9.54
C ALA A 53 -11.47 6.76 -8.53
N GLY A 54 -10.40 6.02 -8.79
CA GLY A 54 -9.23 5.97 -7.92
C GLY A 54 -8.52 7.32 -7.76
N PRO A 55 -8.16 8.01 -8.86
CA PRO A 55 -7.64 9.37 -8.81
C PRO A 55 -8.60 10.39 -8.18
N LEU A 56 -9.91 10.28 -8.42
CA LEU A 56 -10.91 11.16 -7.80
C LEU A 56 -10.93 10.99 -6.28
N LEU A 57 -10.94 9.76 -5.79
CA LEU A 57 -10.87 9.45 -4.36
C LEU A 57 -9.58 9.98 -3.73
N PHE A 58 -8.44 9.86 -4.41
CA PHE A 58 -7.17 10.41 -3.95
C PHE A 58 -7.25 11.92 -3.76
N ASN A 59 -7.82 12.64 -4.73
CA ASN A 59 -8.03 14.09 -4.64
C ASN A 59 -8.97 14.47 -3.49
N GLU A 60 -10.03 13.71 -3.29
CA GLU A 60 -10.95 13.92 -2.17
C GLU A 60 -10.23 13.77 -0.83
N TRP A 61 -9.42 12.71 -0.67
CA TRP A 61 -8.66 12.46 0.55
C TRP A 61 -7.59 13.52 0.82
N CYS A 62 -6.94 14.05 -0.22
CA CYS A 62 -6.03 15.19 -0.06
C CYS A 62 -6.77 16.43 0.44
N ARG A 63 -7.94 16.74 -0.12
CA ARG A 63 -8.77 17.89 0.32
C ARG A 63 -9.30 17.72 1.73
N ALA A 64 -9.65 16.51 2.12
CA ALA A 64 -10.14 16.17 3.45
C ALA A 64 -9.02 16.06 4.51
N GLY A 65 -7.75 16.18 4.12
CA GLY A 65 -6.61 16.05 5.04
C GLY A 65 -6.34 14.61 5.50
N ILE A 66 -6.92 13.60 4.82
CA ILE A 66 -6.64 12.18 5.09
C ILE A 66 -5.26 11.82 4.55
N ILE A 67 -4.88 12.40 3.41
CA ILE A 67 -3.53 12.34 2.84
C ILE A 67 -2.89 13.71 2.95
N THR A 68 -1.70 13.77 3.55
CA THR A 68 -0.87 14.97 3.60
C THR A 68 0.18 14.92 2.50
N LEU A 69 0.28 15.98 1.69
CA LEU A 69 1.36 16.08 0.70
C LEU A 69 2.64 16.55 1.39
N GLN A 70 3.71 15.79 1.22
CA GLN A 70 5.01 16.06 1.82
C GLN A 70 6.12 15.51 0.93
N ASP A 71 7.06 16.36 0.52
CA ASP A 71 8.22 15.95 -0.25
C ASP A 71 9.44 15.72 0.65
N PRO A 72 10.32 14.75 0.32
CA PRO A 72 11.58 14.56 1.00
C PRO A 72 12.54 15.71 0.69
N GLN A 73 13.43 16.02 1.64
CA GLN A 73 14.50 16.99 1.45
C GLN A 73 15.76 16.35 0.84
N THR A 74 15.99 15.06 1.16
CA THR A 74 17.17 14.32 0.72
C THR A 74 16.73 13.27 -0.32
N PRO A 75 16.98 13.48 -1.61
CA PRO A 75 16.57 12.55 -2.65
C PRO A 75 17.37 11.25 -2.61
N VAL A 76 16.76 10.15 -3.06
CA VAL A 76 17.43 8.91 -3.45
C VAL A 76 17.30 8.73 -4.96
N ASP A 77 18.22 7.99 -5.57
CA ASP A 77 18.24 7.71 -7.01
C ASP A 77 18.48 6.21 -7.24
N TRP A 78 17.46 5.41 -6.95
CA TRP A 78 17.54 3.95 -7.04
C TRP A 78 16.58 3.38 -8.10
N PHE A 79 15.46 4.06 -8.35
CA PHE A 79 14.36 3.63 -9.21
C PHE A 79 13.75 4.80 -9.98
N GLN A 80 12.46 4.74 -10.28
CA GLN A 80 11.74 5.83 -10.93
C GLN A 80 11.40 6.95 -9.94
N ARG A 81 10.99 8.10 -10.47
CA ARG A 81 10.82 9.34 -9.68
C ARG A 81 9.86 9.17 -8.50
N GLY A 82 8.70 8.55 -8.72
CA GLY A 82 7.70 8.37 -7.67
C GLY A 82 8.19 7.43 -6.57
N GLU A 83 8.72 6.28 -6.97
CA GLU A 83 9.30 5.29 -6.05
C GLU A 83 10.45 5.88 -5.23
N ASN A 84 11.36 6.61 -5.89
CA ASN A 84 12.47 7.31 -5.23
C ASN A 84 11.97 8.31 -4.19
N ALA A 85 10.96 9.10 -4.52
CA ALA A 85 10.40 10.10 -3.62
C ALA A 85 9.72 9.45 -2.41
N ALA A 86 8.92 8.41 -2.63
CA ALA A 86 8.23 7.68 -1.54
C ALA A 86 9.24 7.01 -0.60
N ILE A 87 10.29 6.37 -1.15
CA ILE A 87 11.37 5.75 -0.36
C ILE A 87 12.15 6.80 0.41
N ALA A 88 12.55 7.90 -0.22
CA ALA A 88 13.29 8.99 0.41
C ALA A 88 12.52 9.57 1.61
N LEU A 89 11.22 9.82 1.43
CA LEU A 89 10.36 10.31 2.51
C LEU A 89 10.27 9.30 3.66
N ALA A 90 10.13 8.01 3.36
CA ALA A 90 10.06 6.96 4.38
C ALA A 90 11.38 6.87 5.18
N ILE A 91 12.54 6.99 4.51
CA ILE A 91 13.86 7.00 5.16
C ILE A 91 14.01 8.23 6.05
N GLU A 92 13.76 9.41 5.50
CA GLU A 92 14.00 10.70 6.16
C GLU A 92 13.14 10.85 7.43
N GLN A 93 11.89 10.40 7.37
CA GLN A 93 10.92 10.58 8.46
C GLN A 93 10.77 9.35 9.37
N GLY A 94 11.40 8.21 9.02
CA GLY A 94 11.20 6.95 9.73
C GLY A 94 9.79 6.38 9.55
N TYR A 95 9.11 6.70 8.46
CA TYR A 95 7.76 6.24 8.15
C TYR A 95 7.75 4.80 7.63
N PHE A 96 6.59 4.14 7.73
CA PHE A 96 6.32 2.98 6.91
C PHE A 96 6.34 3.37 5.43
N LEU A 97 6.68 2.42 4.57
CA LEU A 97 6.58 2.58 3.11
C LEU A 97 5.48 1.66 2.59
N LEU A 98 4.47 2.25 1.96
CA LEU A 98 3.39 1.51 1.27
C LEU A 98 3.71 1.46 -0.22
N ILE A 99 4.18 0.31 -0.71
CA ILE A 99 4.64 0.12 -2.09
C ILE A 99 4.45 -1.33 -2.54
N ASP A 100 4.09 -1.53 -3.82
CA ASP A 100 3.83 -2.86 -4.38
C ASP A 100 4.84 -3.30 -5.44
N ASP A 101 5.53 -2.36 -6.09
CA ASP A 101 6.50 -2.71 -7.12
C ASP A 101 7.64 -3.54 -6.55
N ALA A 102 7.86 -4.73 -7.15
CA ALA A 102 8.65 -5.80 -6.55
C ALA A 102 10.10 -5.39 -6.22
N ASN A 103 10.79 -4.73 -7.16
CA ASN A 103 12.18 -4.34 -6.95
C ASN A 103 12.35 -3.29 -5.85
N PRO A 104 11.60 -2.16 -5.88
CA PRO A 104 11.59 -1.19 -4.78
C PRO A 104 11.18 -1.81 -3.44
N TYR A 105 10.14 -2.64 -3.40
CA TYR A 105 9.68 -3.34 -2.20
C TYR A 105 10.81 -4.17 -1.55
N HIS A 106 11.46 -5.05 -2.34
CA HIS A 106 12.51 -5.91 -1.81
C HIS A 106 13.75 -5.12 -1.40
N MET A 107 14.14 -4.12 -2.18
CA MET A 107 15.30 -3.31 -1.85
C MET A 107 15.06 -2.49 -0.58
N ALA A 108 13.91 -1.85 -0.43
CA ALA A 108 13.57 -1.09 0.77
C ALA A 108 13.60 -1.99 2.02
N ARG A 109 13.05 -3.20 1.94
CA ARG A 109 13.14 -4.17 3.03
C ARG A 109 14.57 -4.57 3.36
N SER A 110 15.41 -4.82 2.35
CA SER A 110 16.82 -5.16 2.56
C SER A 110 17.62 -4.03 3.24
N LYS A 111 17.14 -2.79 3.10
CA LYS A 111 17.68 -1.59 3.77
C LYS A 111 17.10 -1.37 5.18
N GLY A 112 16.24 -2.27 5.66
CA GLY A 112 15.67 -2.19 7.00
C GLY A 112 14.44 -1.28 7.12
N LEU A 113 13.85 -0.82 5.99
CA LEU A 113 12.61 -0.06 6.03
C LEU A 113 11.44 -0.98 6.41
N LYS A 114 10.46 -0.40 7.08
CA LYS A 114 9.17 -1.05 7.36
C LYS A 114 8.29 -0.92 6.13
N VAL A 115 8.23 -1.96 5.31
CA VAL A 115 7.52 -1.97 4.03
C VAL A 115 6.27 -2.83 4.13
N VAL A 116 5.15 -2.32 3.61
CA VAL A 116 3.86 -3.02 3.51
C VAL A 116 3.36 -2.90 2.08
N GLY A 117 3.16 -4.03 1.42
CA GLY A 117 2.46 -4.11 0.14
C GLY A 117 0.96 -4.32 0.33
N THR A 118 0.20 -4.15 -0.74
CA THR A 118 -1.26 -4.37 -0.71
C THR A 118 -1.62 -5.79 -0.28
N MET A 119 -0.85 -6.79 -0.71
CA MET A 119 -1.08 -8.18 -0.33
C MET A 119 -0.75 -8.44 1.14
N ASP A 120 0.33 -7.84 1.68
CA ASP A 120 0.64 -7.89 3.12
C ASP A 120 -0.48 -7.26 3.94
N PHE A 121 -1.01 -6.13 3.45
CA PHE A 121 -2.10 -5.42 4.11
C PHE A 121 -3.40 -6.24 4.09
N ALA A 122 -3.74 -6.91 2.98
CA ALA A 122 -4.90 -7.79 2.91
C ALA A 122 -4.80 -8.96 3.91
N VAL A 123 -3.61 -9.56 4.06
CA VAL A 123 -3.34 -10.61 5.05
C VAL A 123 -3.50 -10.07 6.47
N LEU A 124 -2.96 -8.90 6.77
CA LEU A 124 -3.12 -8.22 8.05
C LEU A 124 -4.59 -7.93 8.38
N LEU A 125 -5.35 -7.42 7.43
CA LEU A 125 -6.78 -7.13 7.59
C LEU A 125 -7.59 -8.40 7.91
N TYR A 126 -7.27 -9.51 7.25
CA TYR A 126 -7.87 -10.82 7.59
C TYR A 126 -7.49 -11.25 9.01
N ASP A 127 -6.22 -11.14 9.39
CA ASP A 127 -5.76 -11.51 10.72
C ASP A 127 -6.48 -10.72 11.82
N HIS A 128 -6.74 -9.44 11.58
CA HIS A 128 -7.48 -8.56 12.49
C HIS A 128 -9.01 -8.69 12.38
N GLY A 129 -9.54 -9.60 11.57
CA GLY A 129 -10.98 -9.80 11.39
C GLY A 129 -11.69 -8.65 10.66
N ARG A 130 -10.94 -7.81 9.92
CA ARG A 130 -11.48 -6.67 9.16
C ARG A 130 -11.88 -7.06 7.73
N LEU A 131 -11.39 -8.18 7.23
CA LEU A 131 -11.78 -8.81 5.96
C LEU A 131 -12.17 -10.26 6.19
N SER A 132 -13.12 -10.76 5.37
CA SER A 132 -13.33 -12.19 5.20
C SER A 132 -12.16 -12.82 4.42
N TYR A 133 -12.03 -14.14 4.48
CA TYR A 133 -11.06 -14.87 3.67
C TYR A 133 -11.23 -14.57 2.18
N ASP A 134 -12.46 -14.65 1.68
CA ASP A 134 -12.74 -14.43 0.26
C ASP A 134 -12.38 -13.01 -0.19
N ALA A 135 -12.65 -12.01 0.63
CA ALA A 135 -12.28 -10.63 0.33
C ALA A 135 -10.75 -10.42 0.34
N ALA A 136 -10.03 -11.01 1.30
CA ALA A 136 -8.57 -10.96 1.33
C ALA A 136 -7.94 -11.69 0.13
N LEU A 137 -8.47 -12.86 -0.22
CA LEU A 137 -8.04 -13.63 -1.39
C LEU A 137 -8.29 -12.85 -2.69
N ALA A 138 -9.46 -12.23 -2.83
CA ALA A 138 -9.78 -11.41 -4.01
C ALA A 138 -8.83 -10.21 -4.14
N ALA A 139 -8.51 -9.51 -3.06
CA ALA A 139 -7.54 -8.42 -3.06
C ALA A 139 -6.15 -8.89 -3.49
N ILE A 140 -5.67 -10.03 -2.99
CA ILE A 140 -4.39 -10.64 -3.37
C ILE A 140 -4.39 -11.02 -4.86
N GLN A 141 -5.45 -11.67 -5.33
CA GLN A 141 -5.54 -12.12 -6.73
C GLN A 141 -5.64 -10.95 -7.71
N GLY A 142 -6.34 -9.89 -7.33
CA GLY A 142 -6.51 -8.67 -8.13
C GLY A 142 -5.28 -7.76 -8.18
N ALA A 143 -4.34 -7.88 -7.24
CA ALA A 143 -3.14 -7.05 -7.21
C ALA A 143 -2.28 -7.25 -8.47
N ARG A 144 -1.66 -6.18 -8.97
CA ARG A 144 -0.66 -6.24 -10.04
C ARG A 144 0.66 -6.72 -9.44
N ALA A 145 0.87 -8.04 -9.44
CA ALA A 145 2.04 -8.68 -8.87
C ALA A 145 2.38 -9.96 -9.63
N SER A 146 3.60 -10.47 -9.45
CA SER A 146 4.01 -11.73 -10.05
C SER A 146 3.23 -12.91 -9.46
N LYS A 147 3.14 -14.00 -10.23
CA LYS A 147 2.51 -15.25 -9.76
C LYS A 147 3.16 -15.78 -8.47
N LYS A 148 4.49 -15.61 -8.33
CA LYS A 148 5.21 -16.01 -7.13
C LYS A 148 4.78 -15.21 -5.91
N GLN A 149 4.74 -13.87 -6.01
CA GLN A 149 4.31 -13.00 -4.91
C GLN A 149 2.87 -13.31 -4.47
N LYS A 150 1.95 -13.48 -5.42
CA LYS A 150 0.56 -13.86 -5.11
C LYS A 150 0.48 -15.20 -4.38
N ARG A 151 1.22 -16.21 -4.85
CA ARG A 151 1.27 -17.51 -4.20
C ARG A 151 1.81 -17.42 -2.78
N ASP A 152 2.89 -16.67 -2.56
CA ASP A 152 3.50 -16.51 -1.24
C ASP A 152 2.51 -15.81 -0.27
N ALA A 153 1.75 -14.81 -0.73
CA ALA A 153 0.71 -14.16 0.04
C ALA A 153 -0.48 -15.09 0.37
N ILE A 154 -0.91 -15.93 -0.58
CA ILE A 154 -1.97 -16.92 -0.37
C ILE A 154 -1.53 -17.96 0.67
N VAL A 155 -0.28 -18.44 0.60
CA VAL A 155 0.27 -19.36 1.60
C VAL A 155 0.28 -18.73 2.99
N ALA A 156 0.62 -17.44 3.10
CA ALA A 156 0.56 -16.72 4.37
C ALA A 156 -0.88 -16.64 4.91
N LEU A 157 -1.86 -16.33 4.05
CA LEU A 157 -3.27 -16.28 4.39
C LEU A 157 -3.79 -17.65 4.88
N GLU A 158 -3.49 -18.72 4.15
CA GLU A 158 -3.88 -20.10 4.53
C GLU A 158 -3.22 -20.55 5.85
N THR A 159 -1.99 -20.13 6.09
CA THR A 159 -1.29 -20.42 7.36
C THR A 159 -2.00 -19.77 8.54
N LEU A 160 -2.52 -18.55 8.37
CA LEU A 160 -3.30 -17.88 9.40
C LEU A 160 -4.63 -18.59 9.70
N ILE A 161 -5.31 -19.11 8.68
CA ILE A 161 -6.54 -19.90 8.86
C ILE A 161 -6.26 -21.10 9.76
N ARG A 162 -5.28 -21.91 9.38
CA ARG A 162 -4.92 -23.11 10.16
C ARG A 162 -4.57 -22.79 11.62
N ARG A 163 -3.91 -21.64 11.86
CA ARG A 163 -3.60 -21.18 13.22
C ARG A 163 -4.85 -20.77 14.00
N LYS A 164 -5.83 -20.14 13.35
CA LYS A 164 -7.09 -19.74 14.00
C LYS A 164 -7.95 -20.96 14.27
N GLU A 165 -8.11 -21.88 13.34
CA GLU A 165 -8.83 -23.14 13.52
C GLU A 165 -8.21 -24.03 14.62
N GLY A 166 -6.88 -24.11 14.69
CA GLY A 166 -6.18 -24.86 15.74
C GLY A 166 -6.27 -24.24 17.14
N ARG A 167 -6.64 -22.97 17.28
CA ARG A 167 -6.90 -22.31 18.57
C ARG A 167 -8.33 -22.51 19.07
N ASP A 168 -9.27 -22.72 18.14
CA ASP A 168 -10.69 -22.94 18.47
C ASP A 168 -10.97 -24.39 18.94
N VAL A 169 -9.99 -25.31 18.86
CA VAL A 169 -10.08 -26.72 19.26
C VAL A 169 -9.41 -27.00 20.63
N GLY A 170 -8.92 -25.99 21.31
CA GLY A 170 -8.33 -26.07 22.67
C GLY A 170 -9.12 -25.28 23.68
#